data_c6e977ea24c442ad854ecf7678cfa7b5
#
_entry.id   c6e977ea24c442ad854ecf7678cfa7b5
#
_cell.length_a   1.000
_cell.length_b   1.000
_cell.length_c   1.000
_cell.angle_alpha   90.00
_cell.angle_beta   90.00
_cell.angle_gamma   90.00
#
_symmetry.space_group_name_H-M   'P 1'
#
loop_
_entity.id
_entity.type
_entity.pdbx_description
1 polymer ?
#
loop_
_entity_poly.entity_id
_entity_poly.type
_entity_poly.pdbx_seq_one_letter_code
_entity_poly.pdbx_strand_id
1 'polypeptide(L)'
;MKKILALTILISSTYTFAKPNNGAEQDIRSYSLLHGVSTAEANKALVLEANRDSALDTIEKEFKGRIGGIYVENAPTYKIVVRVKGYGQNEKRNVAVGNAISKSNLPIEIQYGAKETRENAKGQLNKAAKLASKYFSKVQTVGYDEKSGSIYVRVKGKQTTENQRKIDQIKAEWNNPNLPLEINLVNWSVKPLVDANGGTFVAGQISSTMYADCTTGFGIKNANGTKYMSTAAHCPNNFKSKQDGTPYTFVGEIPFAQSNDLQWNSTTANITNKFYVGPTTTRTLTGRRTLSATRVGDSVCHYGNATGYSCGTVRGVGVIVPEYDPNTGAPLFPGSFWVDVNTSTCGGSDSGGPVFTALTIASGILSLGAIDDVTGACQGYYYVPTDKIYENGFSFIY
;
A
#
# COMPACT_ATOMS: atom_id res chain seq x y z
N MET A 1 -25.67 -50.91 34.85
CA MET A 1 -25.53 -50.03 33.68
C MET A 1 -25.80 -48.58 34.09
N LYS A 2 -24.76 -47.78 34.37
CA LYS A 2 -24.89 -46.35 34.71
C LYS A 2 -24.71 -45.56 33.42
N LYS A 3 -25.78 -44.82 33.00
CA LYS A 3 -25.73 -43.90 31.89
C LYS A 3 -25.08 -42.59 32.38
N ILE A 4 -23.92 -42.26 31.79
CA ILE A 4 -23.25 -40.98 31.99
C ILE A 4 -23.87 -40.04 30.97
N LEU A 5 -24.59 -39.00 31.45
CA LEU A 5 -25.13 -37.92 30.67
C LEU A 5 -24.01 -36.86 30.48
N ALA A 6 -23.46 -36.74 29.27
CA ALA A 6 -22.53 -35.68 28.96
C ALA A 6 -23.28 -34.39 28.69
N LEU A 7 -23.16 -33.43 29.60
CA LEU A 7 -23.70 -32.07 29.46
C LEU A 7 -22.72 -31.23 28.61
N THR A 8 -23.02 -31.04 27.35
CA THR A 8 -22.26 -30.15 26.47
C THR A 8 -22.71 -28.71 26.73
N ILE A 9 -21.91 -27.95 27.48
CA ILE A 9 -22.14 -26.50 27.68
C ILE A 9 -21.62 -25.80 26.43
N LEU A 10 -22.55 -25.39 25.57
CA LEU A 10 -22.29 -24.42 24.49
C LEU A 10 -22.19 -23.02 25.14
N ILE A 11 -20.95 -22.55 25.36
CA ILE A 11 -20.71 -21.16 25.72
C ILE A 11 -20.81 -20.35 24.40
N SER A 12 -22.01 -19.82 24.12
CA SER A 12 -22.18 -18.80 23.10
C SER A 12 -21.71 -17.46 23.66
N SER A 13 -20.46 -17.09 23.38
CA SER A 13 -19.99 -15.73 23.60
C SER A 13 -20.67 -14.81 22.59
N THR A 14 -21.73 -14.14 23.01
CA THR A 14 -22.37 -13.06 22.26
C THR A 14 -21.42 -11.85 22.28
N TYR A 15 -20.67 -11.67 21.21
CA TYR A 15 -20.00 -10.40 20.97
C TYR A 15 -21.05 -9.34 20.66
N THR A 16 -21.31 -8.46 21.61
CA THR A 16 -22.06 -7.22 21.36
C THR A 16 -21.16 -6.29 20.55
N PHE A 17 -21.29 -6.34 19.23
CA PHE A 17 -20.66 -5.33 18.38
C PHE A 17 -21.34 -3.98 18.64
N ALA A 18 -20.56 -2.98 19.07
CA ALA A 18 -21.02 -1.61 19.10
C ALA A 18 -21.53 -1.23 17.70
N LYS A 19 -22.66 -0.49 17.62
CA LYS A 19 -23.17 0.02 16.35
C LYS A 19 -22.04 0.75 15.62
N PRO A 20 -21.72 0.43 14.36
CA PRO A 20 -20.69 1.13 13.61
C PRO A 20 -21.05 2.61 13.50
N ASN A 21 -20.10 3.50 13.76
CA ASN A 21 -20.22 4.90 13.39
C ASN A 21 -20.39 5.00 11.86
N ASN A 22 -21.12 6.01 11.35
CA ASN A 22 -21.40 6.20 9.91
C ASN A 22 -20.16 6.06 8.99
N GLY A 23 -18.94 6.31 9.50
CA GLY A 23 -17.68 6.10 8.79
C GLY A 23 -17.28 4.64 8.62
N ALA A 24 -17.63 3.77 9.58
CA ALA A 24 -17.33 2.34 9.49
C ALA A 24 -18.19 1.62 8.45
N GLU A 25 -19.44 2.06 8.24
CA GLU A 25 -20.32 1.46 7.24
C GLU A 25 -19.77 1.59 5.82
N GLN A 26 -19.13 2.72 5.49
CA GLN A 26 -18.54 2.94 4.18
C GLN A 26 -17.38 1.97 3.92
N ASP A 27 -16.49 1.78 4.89
CA ASP A 27 -15.37 0.84 4.78
C ASP A 27 -15.86 -0.62 4.70
N ILE A 28 -16.86 -0.98 5.51
CA ILE A 28 -17.47 -2.31 5.50
C ILE A 28 -18.07 -2.62 4.13
N ARG A 29 -18.84 -1.68 3.56
CA ARG A 29 -19.41 -1.83 2.21
C ARG A 29 -18.33 -1.96 1.15
N SER A 30 -17.31 -1.10 1.20
CA SER A 30 -16.21 -1.11 0.24
C SER A 30 -15.43 -2.42 0.31
N TYR A 31 -15.11 -2.90 1.52
CA TYR A 31 -14.47 -4.20 1.72
C TYR A 31 -15.33 -5.36 1.20
N SER A 32 -16.62 -5.35 1.53
CA SER A 32 -17.59 -6.36 1.08
C SER A 32 -17.66 -6.45 -0.45
N LEU A 33 -17.74 -5.31 -1.13
CA LEU A 33 -17.75 -5.24 -2.60
C LEU A 33 -16.41 -5.65 -3.21
N LEU A 34 -15.30 -5.16 -2.63
CA LEU A 34 -13.95 -5.42 -3.14
C LEU A 34 -13.58 -6.91 -3.10
N HIS A 35 -14.01 -7.61 -2.06
CA HIS A 35 -13.64 -9.01 -1.82
C HIS A 35 -14.77 -10.00 -2.03
N GLY A 36 -15.97 -9.55 -2.38
CA GLY A 36 -17.13 -10.43 -2.63
C GLY A 36 -17.60 -11.18 -1.38
N VAL A 37 -17.46 -10.59 -0.19
CA VAL A 37 -17.86 -11.19 1.09
C VAL A 37 -19.08 -10.47 1.68
N SER A 38 -19.76 -11.08 2.65
CA SER A 38 -20.86 -10.42 3.35
C SER A 38 -20.36 -9.21 4.17
N THR A 39 -21.26 -8.27 4.46
CA THR A 39 -20.95 -7.12 5.34
C THR A 39 -20.54 -7.56 6.74
N ALA A 40 -21.07 -8.68 7.24
CA ALA A 40 -20.69 -9.27 8.53
C ALA A 40 -19.22 -9.76 8.50
N GLU A 41 -18.82 -10.50 7.45
CA GLU A 41 -17.43 -10.91 7.27
C GLU A 41 -16.50 -9.72 7.03
N ALA A 42 -16.94 -8.71 6.26
CA ALA A 42 -16.19 -7.49 6.04
C ALA A 42 -15.89 -6.75 7.36
N ASN A 43 -16.90 -6.59 8.20
CA ASN A 43 -16.72 -5.96 9.52
C ASN A 43 -15.76 -6.77 10.42
N LYS A 44 -15.89 -8.09 10.45
CA LYS A 44 -14.99 -8.97 11.19
C LYS A 44 -13.55 -8.85 10.67
N ALA A 45 -13.36 -8.86 9.35
CA ALA A 45 -12.05 -8.73 8.72
C ALA A 45 -11.35 -7.41 9.08
N LEU A 46 -12.06 -6.28 9.01
CA LEU A 46 -11.53 -4.97 9.38
C LEU A 46 -11.11 -4.89 10.86
N VAL A 47 -11.87 -5.52 11.76
CA VAL A 47 -11.51 -5.63 13.19
C VAL A 47 -10.26 -6.48 13.38
N LEU A 48 -10.16 -7.63 12.70
CA LEU A 48 -8.99 -8.50 12.76
C LEU A 48 -7.74 -7.81 12.21
N GLU A 49 -7.89 -7.10 11.10
CA GLU A 49 -6.81 -6.33 10.47
C GLU A 49 -6.27 -5.23 11.40
N ALA A 50 -7.15 -4.53 12.11
CA ALA A 50 -6.77 -3.48 13.04
C ALA A 50 -5.95 -3.99 14.25
N ASN A 51 -6.10 -5.28 14.62
CA ASN A 51 -5.53 -5.84 15.85
C ASN A 51 -4.40 -6.87 15.60
N ARG A 52 -3.95 -7.06 14.37
CA ARG A 52 -3.06 -8.17 14.03
C ARG A 52 -1.56 -7.93 14.30
N ASP A 53 -1.12 -6.67 14.36
CA ASP A 53 0.31 -6.32 14.26
C ASP A 53 1.15 -6.97 15.38
N SER A 54 0.69 -6.93 16.63
CA SER A 54 1.42 -7.55 17.76
C SER A 54 1.62 -9.07 17.62
N ALA A 55 0.64 -9.78 17.05
CA ALA A 55 0.77 -11.22 16.82
C ALA A 55 1.74 -11.50 15.67
N LEU A 56 1.69 -10.70 14.62
CA LEU A 56 2.60 -10.82 13.48
C LEU A 56 4.04 -10.49 13.87
N ASP A 57 4.26 -9.47 14.69
CA ASP A 57 5.59 -9.13 15.22
C ASP A 57 6.21 -10.31 15.99
N THR A 58 5.41 -11.02 16.79
CA THR A 58 5.86 -12.23 17.50
C THR A 58 6.25 -13.33 16.53
N ILE A 59 5.42 -13.57 15.51
CA ILE A 59 5.67 -14.59 14.49
C ILE A 59 6.92 -14.27 13.66
N GLU A 60 7.07 -13.01 13.24
CA GLU A 60 8.24 -12.57 12.48
C GLU A 60 9.54 -12.70 13.29
N LYS A 61 9.48 -12.42 14.59
CA LYS A 61 10.62 -12.60 15.49
C LYS A 61 11.02 -14.07 15.62
N GLU A 62 10.05 -14.97 15.78
CA GLU A 62 10.29 -16.40 15.93
C GLU A 62 10.81 -17.07 14.64
N PHE A 63 10.36 -16.58 13.48
CA PHE A 63 10.82 -17.05 12.18
C PHE A 63 11.84 -16.11 11.51
N LYS A 64 12.56 -15.31 12.31
CA LYS A 64 13.56 -14.37 11.78
C LYS A 64 14.54 -15.08 10.83
N GLY A 65 14.77 -14.51 9.65
CA GLY A 65 15.62 -15.07 8.60
C GLY A 65 15.04 -16.27 7.87
N ARG A 66 13.77 -16.65 8.14
CA ARG A 66 13.08 -17.76 7.47
C ARG A 66 11.76 -17.36 6.82
N ILE A 67 11.26 -16.14 7.03
CA ILE A 67 10.01 -15.67 6.44
C ILE A 67 10.16 -15.60 4.92
N GLY A 68 9.40 -16.41 4.19
CA GLY A 68 9.29 -16.38 2.74
C GLY A 68 8.23 -15.38 2.25
N GLY A 69 7.25 -15.05 3.11
CA GLY A 69 6.20 -14.07 2.83
C GLY A 69 5.12 -14.10 3.90
N ILE A 70 4.42 -12.98 4.06
CA ILE A 70 3.22 -12.86 4.89
C ILE A 70 2.19 -12.11 4.07
N TYR A 71 1.04 -12.73 3.82
CA TYR A 71 -0.02 -12.13 3.03
C TYR A 71 -1.39 -12.42 3.62
N VAL A 72 -2.39 -11.66 3.16
CA VAL A 72 -3.78 -11.77 3.59
C VAL A 72 -4.61 -12.39 2.47
N GLU A 73 -5.46 -13.33 2.84
CA GLU A 73 -6.57 -13.82 2.02
C GLU A 73 -7.87 -13.26 2.61
N ASN A 74 -8.64 -12.55 1.79
CA ASN A 74 -9.83 -11.83 2.23
C ASN A 74 -11.13 -12.62 2.02
N ALA A 75 -11.11 -13.61 1.12
CA ALA A 75 -12.27 -14.41 0.77
C ALA A 75 -11.93 -15.91 0.79
N PRO A 76 -12.89 -16.81 1.15
CA PRO A 76 -14.25 -16.50 1.61
C PRO A 76 -14.29 -15.89 3.02
N THR A 77 -13.21 -16.01 3.80
CA THR A 77 -13.04 -15.42 5.14
C THR A 77 -11.64 -14.86 5.27
N TYR A 78 -11.49 -13.81 6.07
CA TYR A 78 -10.19 -13.21 6.36
C TYR A 78 -9.23 -14.22 6.98
N LYS A 79 -8.03 -14.36 6.39
CA LYS A 79 -6.98 -15.24 6.87
C LYS A 79 -5.61 -14.66 6.56
N ILE A 80 -4.67 -14.82 7.48
CA ILE A 80 -3.27 -14.46 7.30
C ILE A 80 -2.48 -15.73 7.02
N VAL A 81 -1.68 -15.72 5.97
CA VAL A 81 -0.80 -16.83 5.61
C VAL A 81 0.66 -16.42 5.81
N VAL A 82 1.39 -17.20 6.56
CA VAL A 82 2.83 -17.01 6.83
C VAL A 82 3.60 -18.13 6.13
N ARG A 83 4.38 -17.80 5.11
CA ARG A 83 5.24 -18.73 4.40
C ARG A 83 6.61 -18.75 5.04
N VAL A 84 7.10 -19.94 5.38
CA VAL A 84 8.37 -20.16 6.10
C VAL A 84 9.32 -21.02 5.25
N LYS A 85 10.59 -20.60 5.12
CA LYS A 85 11.63 -21.34 4.42
C LYS A 85 12.00 -22.61 5.19
N GLY A 86 12.18 -23.71 4.45
CA GLY A 86 12.53 -25.02 5.01
C GLY A 86 11.32 -25.87 5.38
N TYR A 87 11.58 -27.02 5.97
CA TYR A 87 10.57 -28.01 6.33
C TYR A 87 10.30 -28.00 7.83
N GLY A 88 9.03 -27.97 8.21
CA GLY A 88 8.59 -27.96 9.61
C GLY A 88 8.26 -29.31 10.23
N GLN A 89 8.58 -30.43 9.57
CA GLN A 89 8.10 -31.74 9.98
C GLN A 89 8.61 -32.23 11.36
N ASN A 90 9.68 -31.64 11.89
CA ASN A 90 10.25 -31.98 13.22
C ASN A 90 10.35 -30.77 14.16
N GLU A 91 9.82 -29.59 13.79
CA GLU A 91 9.79 -28.47 14.72
C GLU A 91 8.70 -28.77 15.77
N LYS A 92 9.10 -28.95 17.03
CA LYS A 92 8.17 -28.84 18.16
C LYS A 92 7.40 -27.53 17.94
N ARG A 93 6.07 -27.64 17.88
CA ARG A 93 5.17 -26.50 17.68
C ARG A 93 5.69 -25.35 18.53
N ASN A 94 6.18 -24.27 17.90
CA ASN A 94 6.77 -23.18 18.65
C ASN A 94 5.71 -22.62 19.60
N VAL A 95 5.92 -22.77 20.90
CA VAL A 95 4.94 -22.41 21.94
C VAL A 95 4.63 -20.91 21.88
N ALA A 96 5.62 -20.07 21.56
CA ALA A 96 5.44 -18.63 21.45
C ALA A 96 4.50 -18.26 20.29
N VAL A 97 4.67 -18.90 19.13
CA VAL A 97 3.79 -18.74 17.96
C VAL A 97 2.37 -19.23 18.26
N GLY A 98 2.25 -20.42 18.85
CA GLY A 98 0.95 -20.99 19.24
C GLY A 98 0.20 -20.09 20.23
N ASN A 99 0.89 -19.52 21.20
CA ASN A 99 0.33 -18.59 22.17
C ASN A 99 -0.07 -17.25 21.52
N ALA A 100 0.76 -16.70 20.61
CA ALA A 100 0.44 -15.47 19.90
C ALA A 100 -0.82 -15.64 19.04
N ILE A 101 -0.94 -16.75 18.30
CA ILE A 101 -2.12 -17.07 17.50
C ILE A 101 -3.35 -17.22 18.39
N SER A 102 -3.25 -18.00 19.47
CA SER A 102 -4.39 -18.27 20.37
C SER A 102 -4.88 -17.01 21.10
N LYS A 103 -3.97 -16.15 21.55
CA LYS A 103 -4.32 -14.89 22.24
C LYS A 103 -4.93 -13.84 21.32
N SER A 104 -4.53 -13.81 20.06
CA SER A 104 -4.99 -12.82 19.10
C SER A 104 -6.34 -13.14 18.47
N ASN A 105 -6.81 -14.40 18.56
CA ASN A 105 -7.95 -14.93 17.81
C ASN A 105 -7.84 -14.72 16.27
N LEU A 106 -6.62 -14.52 15.77
CA LEU A 106 -6.37 -14.32 14.34
C LEU A 106 -6.35 -15.67 13.61
N PRO A 107 -7.02 -15.78 12.47
CA PRO A 107 -6.93 -16.97 11.62
C PRO A 107 -5.59 -16.95 10.86
N ILE A 108 -4.56 -17.50 11.49
CA ILE A 108 -3.19 -17.56 10.93
C ILE A 108 -2.87 -18.98 10.52
N GLU A 109 -2.44 -19.14 9.27
CA GLU A 109 -1.94 -20.38 8.68
C GLU A 109 -0.44 -20.27 8.43
N ILE A 110 0.34 -21.27 8.89
CA ILE A 110 1.78 -21.33 8.63
C ILE A 110 2.05 -22.38 7.58
N GLN A 111 2.64 -21.98 6.46
CA GLN A 111 3.00 -22.81 5.32
C GLN A 111 4.53 -22.95 5.24
N TYR A 112 5.05 -24.15 5.44
CA TYR A 112 6.46 -24.47 5.27
C TYR A 112 6.78 -24.78 3.81
N GLY A 113 8.08 -24.70 3.45
CA GLY A 113 8.57 -25.06 2.13
C GLY A 113 8.80 -23.88 1.19
N ALA A 114 8.75 -22.64 1.69
CA ALA A 114 9.23 -21.51 0.94
C ALA A 114 10.69 -21.73 0.53
N LYS A 115 11.01 -21.51 -0.74
CA LYS A 115 12.35 -21.77 -1.29
C LYS A 115 13.31 -20.64 -0.96
N GLU A 116 12.79 -19.41 -0.84
CA GLU A 116 13.59 -18.22 -0.54
C GLU A 116 12.94 -17.37 0.54
N THR A 117 13.75 -16.54 1.20
CA THR A 117 13.27 -15.58 2.20
C THR A 117 12.84 -14.28 1.54
N ARG A 118 11.86 -13.60 2.14
CA ARG A 118 11.39 -12.27 1.71
C ARG A 118 12.54 -11.26 1.65
N GLU A 119 13.42 -11.29 2.66
CA GLU A 119 14.55 -10.37 2.75
C GLU A 119 15.52 -10.55 1.58
N ASN A 120 15.94 -11.80 1.31
CA ASN A 120 16.83 -12.08 0.18
C ASN A 120 16.15 -11.78 -1.16
N ALA A 121 14.88 -12.13 -1.33
CA ALA A 121 14.13 -11.82 -2.54
C ALA A 121 14.05 -10.31 -2.80
N LYS A 122 13.74 -9.51 -1.79
CA LYS A 122 13.71 -8.04 -1.90
C LYS A 122 15.11 -7.46 -2.21
N GLY A 123 16.18 -8.06 -1.69
CA GLY A 123 17.56 -7.72 -2.04
C GLY A 123 17.93 -7.95 -3.52
N GLN A 124 17.16 -8.79 -4.25
CA GLN A 124 17.39 -9.07 -5.67
C GLN A 124 16.57 -8.17 -6.63
N LEU A 125 15.68 -7.30 -6.13
CA LEU A 125 14.79 -6.50 -6.99
C LEU A 125 15.57 -5.59 -7.95
N ASN A 126 16.62 -4.94 -7.49
CA ASN A 126 17.48 -4.09 -8.35
C ASN A 126 18.16 -4.89 -9.47
N LYS A 127 18.60 -6.12 -9.18
CA LYS A 127 19.18 -7.01 -10.20
C LYS A 127 18.14 -7.36 -11.25
N ALA A 128 16.92 -7.72 -10.84
CA ALA A 128 15.82 -8.03 -11.75
C ALA A 128 15.43 -6.81 -12.61
N ALA A 129 15.36 -5.62 -12.00
CA ALA A 129 15.07 -4.36 -12.68
C ALA A 129 16.10 -4.06 -13.76
N LYS A 130 17.39 -4.09 -13.42
CA LYS A 130 18.51 -3.87 -14.37
C LYS A 130 18.52 -4.90 -15.50
N LEU A 131 18.26 -6.16 -15.17
CA LEU A 131 18.20 -7.23 -16.18
C LEU A 131 17.06 -6.98 -17.17
N ALA A 132 15.85 -6.69 -16.69
CA ALA A 132 14.72 -6.40 -17.58
C ALA A 132 14.96 -5.17 -18.46
N SER A 133 15.64 -4.13 -17.93
CA SER A 133 15.94 -2.90 -18.66
C SER A 133 16.93 -3.06 -19.80
N LYS A 134 17.70 -4.16 -19.87
CA LYS A 134 18.52 -4.49 -21.05
C LYS A 134 17.66 -4.82 -22.27
N TYR A 135 16.47 -5.35 -22.07
CA TYR A 135 15.59 -5.87 -23.11
C TYR A 135 14.34 -5.01 -23.35
N PHE A 136 13.90 -4.28 -22.35
CA PHE A 136 12.71 -3.43 -22.40
C PHE A 136 13.03 -2.02 -21.93
N SER A 137 12.75 -1.04 -22.79
CA SER A 137 13.03 0.38 -22.52
C SER A 137 12.14 1.01 -21.43
N LYS A 138 11.01 0.38 -21.09
CA LYS A 138 10.03 0.91 -20.15
C LYS A 138 9.59 -0.16 -19.14
N VAL A 139 10.39 -0.32 -18.08
CA VAL A 139 10.01 -1.06 -16.86
C VAL A 139 9.07 -0.18 -16.05
N GLN A 140 7.92 -0.72 -15.62
CA GLN A 140 6.91 0.02 -14.88
C GLN A 140 6.99 -0.23 -13.38
N THR A 141 7.19 -1.49 -12.98
CA THR A 141 7.24 -1.89 -11.56
C THR A 141 8.06 -3.16 -11.42
N VAL A 142 8.82 -3.25 -10.34
CA VAL A 142 9.50 -4.47 -9.91
C VAL A 142 9.15 -4.76 -8.46
N GLY A 143 8.70 -5.96 -8.16
CA GLY A 143 8.30 -6.34 -6.81
C GLY A 143 8.49 -7.82 -6.53
N TYR A 144 8.32 -8.19 -5.28
CA TYR A 144 8.29 -9.57 -4.82
C TYR A 144 6.85 -9.95 -4.46
N ASP A 145 6.34 -11.00 -5.08
CA ASP A 145 5.05 -11.57 -4.74
C ASP A 145 5.22 -12.52 -3.53
N GLU A 146 4.79 -12.07 -2.38
CA GLU A 146 4.89 -12.84 -1.13
C GLU A 146 4.01 -14.10 -1.14
N LYS A 147 3.03 -14.19 -2.04
CA LYS A 147 2.14 -15.36 -2.20
C LYS A 147 2.76 -16.46 -3.04
N SER A 148 3.26 -16.16 -4.22
CA SER A 148 3.92 -17.14 -5.09
C SER A 148 5.37 -17.41 -4.68
N GLY A 149 6.07 -16.41 -4.18
CA GLY A 149 7.51 -16.44 -3.90
C GLY A 149 8.37 -16.15 -5.12
N SER A 150 7.83 -15.41 -6.09
CA SER A 150 8.53 -14.98 -7.30
C SER A 150 8.81 -13.48 -7.29
N ILE A 151 9.83 -13.05 -8.01
CA ILE A 151 9.98 -11.65 -8.39
C ILE A 151 9.15 -11.42 -9.66
N TYR A 152 8.37 -10.34 -9.67
CA TYR A 152 7.69 -9.91 -10.88
C TYR A 152 8.28 -8.60 -11.40
N VAL A 153 8.34 -8.47 -12.73
CA VAL A 153 8.68 -7.23 -13.43
C VAL A 153 7.55 -6.93 -14.41
N ARG A 154 6.93 -5.77 -14.28
CA ARG A 154 5.96 -5.27 -15.26
C ARG A 154 6.67 -4.37 -16.24
N VAL A 155 6.57 -4.68 -17.52
CA VAL A 155 7.19 -3.92 -18.60
C VAL A 155 6.14 -3.49 -19.61
N LYS A 156 6.24 -2.27 -20.12
CA LYS A 156 5.32 -1.79 -21.14
C LYS A 156 5.57 -2.52 -22.45
N GLY A 157 4.53 -3.10 -23.02
CA GLY A 157 4.63 -3.81 -24.29
C GLY A 157 3.38 -4.61 -24.65
N LYS A 158 3.30 -5.02 -25.90
CA LYS A 158 2.25 -5.90 -26.42
C LYS A 158 2.75 -7.33 -26.50
N GLN A 159 1.85 -8.30 -26.46
CA GLN A 159 2.18 -9.70 -26.67
C GLN A 159 2.57 -9.91 -28.14
N THR A 160 3.87 -10.15 -28.39
CA THR A 160 4.44 -10.43 -29.69
C THR A 160 5.48 -11.53 -29.57
N THR A 161 5.78 -12.22 -30.67
CA THR A 161 6.84 -13.25 -30.72
C THR A 161 8.21 -12.68 -30.31
N GLU A 162 8.51 -11.44 -30.73
CA GLU A 162 9.76 -10.77 -30.35
C GLU A 162 9.82 -10.51 -28.83
N ASN A 163 8.77 -9.98 -28.22
CA ASN A 163 8.73 -9.74 -26.81
C ASN A 163 8.76 -11.05 -26.01
N GLN A 164 8.12 -12.11 -26.49
CA GLN A 164 8.23 -13.43 -25.89
C GLN A 164 9.69 -13.93 -25.89
N ARG A 165 10.41 -13.79 -27.01
CA ARG A 165 11.85 -14.15 -27.08
C ARG A 165 12.69 -13.36 -26.08
N LYS A 166 12.43 -12.06 -25.90
CA LYS A 166 13.10 -11.23 -24.88
C LYS A 166 12.83 -11.73 -23.47
N ILE A 167 11.58 -12.11 -23.18
CA ILE A 167 11.19 -12.68 -21.90
C ILE A 167 11.94 -13.99 -21.61
N ASP A 168 12.04 -14.86 -22.61
CA ASP A 168 12.74 -16.14 -22.47
C ASP A 168 14.25 -15.94 -22.22
N GLN A 169 14.86 -14.96 -22.90
CA GLN A 169 16.25 -14.59 -22.68
C GLN A 169 16.49 -14.05 -21.26
N ILE A 170 15.60 -13.16 -20.76
CA ILE A 170 15.66 -12.66 -19.39
C ILE A 170 15.57 -13.80 -18.37
N LYS A 171 14.63 -14.73 -18.54
CA LYS A 171 14.49 -15.90 -17.68
C LYS A 171 15.70 -16.80 -17.68
N ALA A 172 16.30 -17.02 -18.85
CA ALA A 172 17.53 -17.79 -19.02
C ALA A 172 18.74 -17.13 -18.32
N GLU A 173 18.90 -15.80 -18.45
CA GLU A 173 19.96 -15.06 -17.73
C GLU A 173 19.73 -15.03 -16.21
N TRP A 174 18.48 -14.97 -15.78
CA TRP A 174 18.14 -14.95 -14.34
C TRP A 174 18.55 -16.25 -13.65
N ASN A 175 18.26 -17.38 -14.26
CA ASN A 175 18.67 -18.74 -13.87
C ASN A 175 18.68 -19.03 -12.36
N ASN A 176 17.61 -18.64 -11.65
CA ASN A 176 17.47 -18.90 -10.21
C ASN A 176 16.17 -19.67 -9.92
N PRO A 177 16.24 -21.02 -9.79
CA PRO A 177 15.05 -21.85 -9.57
C PRO A 177 14.39 -21.67 -8.20
N ASN A 178 15.14 -21.13 -7.21
CA ASN A 178 14.61 -20.87 -5.87
C ASN A 178 13.87 -19.54 -5.78
N LEU A 179 14.13 -18.64 -6.72
CA LEU A 179 13.50 -17.32 -6.80
C LEU A 179 13.12 -17.05 -8.26
N PRO A 180 11.99 -17.58 -8.74
CA PRO A 180 11.54 -17.39 -10.11
C PRO A 180 11.36 -15.91 -10.46
N LEU A 181 11.62 -15.58 -11.73
CA LEU A 181 11.40 -14.24 -12.28
C LEU A 181 10.25 -14.27 -13.30
N GLU A 182 9.23 -13.47 -13.06
CA GLU A 182 8.06 -13.32 -13.93
C GLU A 182 8.11 -11.97 -14.64
N ILE A 183 7.99 -11.97 -15.96
CA ILE A 183 7.92 -10.76 -16.78
C ILE A 183 6.50 -10.63 -17.29
N ASN A 184 5.83 -9.57 -16.89
CA ASN A 184 4.43 -9.28 -17.26
C ASN A 184 4.39 -8.09 -18.21
N LEU A 185 3.89 -8.31 -19.42
CA LEU A 185 3.63 -7.22 -20.38
C LEU A 185 2.36 -6.48 -19.96
N VAL A 186 2.45 -5.15 -19.93
CA VAL A 186 1.34 -4.27 -19.56
C VAL A 186 1.15 -3.17 -20.60
N ASN A 187 -0.07 -2.68 -20.74
CA ASN A 187 -0.46 -1.61 -21.65
C ASN A 187 -0.62 -0.24 -20.95
N TRP A 188 -0.26 -0.15 -19.70
CA TRP A 188 -0.32 1.06 -18.90
C TRP A 188 1.07 1.59 -18.52
N SER A 189 1.12 2.85 -18.12
CA SER A 189 2.31 3.52 -17.61
C SER A 189 2.07 4.04 -16.19
N VAL A 190 3.11 4.04 -15.37
CA VAL A 190 3.09 4.73 -14.09
C VAL A 190 3.30 6.22 -14.35
N LYS A 191 2.40 7.05 -13.81
CA LYS A 191 2.41 8.51 -13.98
C LYS A 191 2.05 9.18 -12.66
N PRO A 192 2.57 10.39 -12.39
CA PRO A 192 2.00 11.26 -11.35
C PRO A 192 0.52 11.50 -11.60
N LEU A 193 -0.27 11.51 -10.52
CA LEU A 193 -1.71 11.77 -10.60
C LEU A 193 -1.98 13.28 -10.51
N VAL A 194 -1.50 14.03 -11.50
CA VAL A 194 -1.72 15.48 -11.62
C VAL A 194 -2.65 15.74 -12.76
N ASP A 195 -3.67 16.58 -12.53
CA ASP A 195 -4.60 17.04 -13.57
C ASP A 195 -4.52 18.56 -13.72
N ALA A 196 -4.59 19.06 -14.96
CA ALA A 196 -4.58 20.48 -15.28
C ALA A 196 -5.98 21.12 -15.29
N ASN A 197 -7.07 20.35 -15.13
CA ASN A 197 -8.45 20.77 -15.41
C ASN A 197 -9.42 20.74 -14.23
N GLY A 198 -9.01 21.19 -13.09
CA GLY A 198 -9.97 21.57 -12.05
C GLY A 198 -10.51 20.46 -11.14
N GLY A 199 -10.20 20.50 -9.90
CA GLY A 199 -10.74 19.68 -8.84
C GLY A 199 -10.94 20.44 -7.54
N THR A 200 -11.34 19.80 -6.45
CA THR A 200 -11.96 20.46 -5.30
C THR A 200 -11.06 20.76 -4.12
N PHE A 201 -9.80 20.31 -4.02
CA PHE A 201 -9.07 20.43 -2.76
C PHE A 201 -7.97 21.48 -2.76
N VAL A 202 -7.03 21.42 -3.68
CA VAL A 202 -5.99 22.44 -3.80
C VAL A 202 -5.61 22.68 -5.25
N ALA A 203 -5.41 23.95 -5.62
CA ALA A 203 -4.96 24.36 -6.94
C ALA A 203 -3.78 25.31 -6.79
N GLY A 204 -2.75 25.08 -7.58
CA GLY A 204 -1.57 25.92 -7.61
C GLY A 204 -0.95 26.01 -8.99
N GLN A 205 -0.06 26.97 -9.16
CA GLN A 205 0.63 27.22 -10.41
C GLN A 205 1.92 26.36 -10.47
N ILE A 206 2.05 25.53 -11.50
CA ILE A 206 3.27 24.75 -11.77
C ILE A 206 4.23 25.55 -12.65
N SER A 207 3.70 26.35 -13.58
CA SER A 207 4.46 27.24 -14.46
C SER A 207 3.67 28.50 -14.75
N SER A 208 4.24 29.45 -15.48
CA SER A 208 3.57 30.70 -15.83
C SER A 208 2.21 30.55 -16.54
N THR A 209 1.94 29.37 -17.09
CA THR A 209 0.73 29.07 -17.87
C THR A 209 -0.01 27.79 -17.45
N MET A 210 0.54 27.01 -16.52
CA MET A 210 -0.06 25.74 -16.09
C MET A 210 -0.45 25.77 -14.63
N TYR A 211 -1.68 25.35 -14.36
CA TYR A 211 -2.20 25.07 -13.03
C TYR A 211 -2.40 23.57 -12.90
N ALA A 212 -2.16 23.05 -11.71
CA ALA A 212 -2.48 21.68 -11.38
C ALA A 212 -3.26 21.60 -10.09
N ASP A 213 -4.09 20.60 -10.02
CA ASP A 213 -4.85 20.24 -8.85
C ASP A 213 -4.22 19.05 -8.17
N CYS A 214 -4.26 19.07 -6.85
CA CYS A 214 -3.82 17.99 -6.00
C CYS A 214 -4.78 17.84 -4.81
N THR A 215 -4.48 16.91 -3.95
CA THR A 215 -5.17 16.70 -2.68
C THR A 215 -4.17 16.87 -1.54
N THR A 216 -4.59 17.46 -0.42
CA THR A 216 -3.79 17.46 0.81
C THR A 216 -3.88 16.11 1.52
N GLY A 217 -2.80 15.69 2.17
CA GLY A 217 -2.73 14.44 2.93
C GLY A 217 -3.12 14.60 4.39
N PHE A 218 -2.19 14.35 5.29
CA PHE A 218 -2.38 14.44 6.72
C PHE A 218 -1.69 15.67 7.31
N GLY A 219 -2.21 16.15 8.45
CA GLY A 219 -1.49 17.07 9.31
C GLY A 219 -0.27 16.39 9.94
N ILE A 220 0.90 16.99 9.75
CA ILE A 220 2.17 16.55 10.31
C ILE A 220 2.81 17.64 11.15
N LYS A 221 3.75 17.26 12.02
CA LYS A 221 4.52 18.19 12.85
C LYS A 221 5.99 17.77 12.89
N ASN A 222 6.88 18.76 12.95
CA ASN A 222 8.30 18.54 13.17
C ASN A 222 8.63 18.31 14.66
N ALA A 223 9.91 18.10 14.99
CA ALA A 223 10.36 17.87 16.35
C ALA A 223 10.08 19.07 17.31
N ASN A 224 10.01 20.29 16.78
CA ASN A 224 9.69 21.49 17.55
C ASN A 224 8.16 21.69 17.72
N GLY A 225 7.33 20.80 17.22
CA GLY A 225 5.88 20.89 17.30
C GLY A 225 5.23 21.80 16.25
N THR A 226 6.01 22.40 15.33
CA THR A 226 5.46 23.18 14.21
C THR A 226 4.69 22.29 13.27
N LYS A 227 3.45 22.68 12.97
CA LYS A 227 2.52 21.91 12.16
C LYS A 227 2.58 22.30 10.69
N TYR A 228 2.42 21.32 9.83
CA TYR A 228 2.37 21.43 8.39
C TYR A 228 1.29 20.54 7.81
N MET A 229 0.81 20.90 6.62
CA MET A 229 -0.04 20.02 5.82
C MET A 229 0.81 19.31 4.78
N SER A 230 0.72 17.98 4.71
CA SER A 230 1.45 17.19 3.71
C SER A 230 0.69 17.12 2.38
N THR A 231 1.44 16.94 1.29
CA THR A 231 0.96 16.56 -0.04
C THR A 231 2.10 15.82 -0.78
N ALA A 232 1.91 15.44 -2.04
CA ALA A 232 2.97 14.88 -2.86
C ALA A 232 3.95 15.96 -3.34
N ALA A 233 5.24 15.64 -3.47
CA ALA A 233 6.27 16.62 -3.87
C ALA A 233 6.09 17.13 -5.30
N HIS A 234 5.53 16.32 -6.19
CA HIS A 234 5.23 16.76 -7.55
C HIS A 234 3.99 17.67 -7.67
N CYS A 235 3.28 17.94 -6.56
CA CYS A 235 2.20 18.91 -6.50
C CYS A 235 2.75 20.35 -6.56
N PRO A 236 1.91 21.36 -6.88
CA PRO A 236 2.34 22.77 -6.89
C PRO A 236 2.91 23.20 -5.55
N ASN A 237 3.99 24.00 -5.56
CA ASN A 237 4.64 24.45 -4.34
C ASN A 237 3.77 25.41 -3.51
N ASN A 238 3.04 26.32 -4.16
CA ASN A 238 2.09 27.21 -3.50
C ASN A 238 0.71 26.99 -4.09
N PHE A 239 -0.26 26.73 -3.24
CA PHE A 239 -1.61 26.42 -3.67
C PHE A 239 -2.66 26.99 -2.72
N LYS A 240 -3.91 26.97 -3.13
CA LYS A 240 -5.05 27.37 -2.32
C LYS A 240 -6.05 26.24 -2.21
N SER A 241 -6.69 26.14 -1.06
CA SER A 241 -7.87 25.32 -0.89
C SER A 241 -8.97 25.78 -1.83
N LYS A 242 -9.56 24.87 -2.58
CA LYS A 242 -10.71 25.15 -3.44
C LYS A 242 -12.01 25.27 -2.66
N GLN A 243 -12.06 24.80 -1.42
CA GLN A 243 -13.25 24.86 -0.59
C GLN A 243 -13.47 26.24 0.02
N ASP A 244 -12.40 26.90 0.45
CA ASP A 244 -12.48 28.15 1.21
C ASP A 244 -11.41 29.20 0.84
N GLY A 245 -10.56 28.90 -0.15
CA GLY A 245 -9.48 29.80 -0.59
C GLY A 245 -8.29 29.88 0.36
N THR A 246 -8.24 29.09 1.43
CA THR A 246 -7.13 29.08 2.40
C THR A 246 -5.79 28.85 1.68
N PRO A 247 -4.78 29.74 1.87
CA PRO A 247 -3.48 29.58 1.24
C PRO A 247 -2.63 28.53 1.95
N TYR A 248 -1.86 27.77 1.17
CA TYR A 248 -0.81 26.87 1.60
C TYR A 248 0.50 27.33 0.97
N THR A 249 1.48 27.62 1.81
CA THR A 249 2.78 28.15 1.39
C THR A 249 3.81 27.04 1.50
N PHE A 250 4.55 26.81 0.44
CA PHE A 250 5.64 25.86 0.37
C PHE A 250 6.68 26.10 1.46
N VAL A 251 7.10 25.02 2.13
CA VAL A 251 8.15 25.05 3.13
C VAL A 251 9.31 24.14 2.71
N GLY A 252 8.99 22.97 2.15
CA GLY A 252 10.00 22.05 1.66
C GLY A 252 9.40 20.77 1.09
N GLU A 253 10.25 20.01 0.40
CA GLU A 253 9.90 18.75 -0.22
C GLU A 253 11.07 17.78 -0.25
N ILE A 254 10.77 16.52 -0.47
CA ILE A 254 11.73 15.50 -0.87
C ILE A 254 11.17 14.85 -2.13
N PRO A 255 11.76 15.17 -3.29
CA PRO A 255 11.22 14.76 -4.57
C PRO A 255 11.39 13.25 -4.83
N PHE A 256 10.70 12.76 -5.84
CA PHE A 256 10.72 11.37 -6.28
C PHE A 256 12.16 10.85 -6.50
N ALA A 257 13.01 11.63 -7.15
CA ALA A 257 14.42 11.29 -7.42
C ALA A 257 15.25 11.02 -6.14
N GLN A 258 14.78 11.47 -4.97
CA GLN A 258 15.40 11.22 -3.68
C GLN A 258 14.72 10.09 -2.89
N SER A 259 14.09 9.15 -3.58
CA SER A 259 13.41 7.99 -2.99
C SER A 259 12.25 8.38 -2.05
N ASN A 260 11.51 9.42 -2.44
CA ASN A 260 10.33 9.90 -1.72
C ASN A 260 9.31 10.49 -2.72
N ASP A 261 8.39 11.22 -2.32
CA ASP A 261 7.49 12.14 -3.01
C ASP A 261 6.62 12.83 -1.96
N LEU A 262 7.26 13.57 -1.08
CA LEU A 262 6.63 14.22 0.06
C LEU A 262 6.91 15.72 0.03
N GLN A 263 5.87 16.53 0.14
CA GLN A 263 5.93 17.98 0.32
C GLN A 263 5.20 18.36 1.61
N TRP A 264 5.66 19.42 2.26
CA TRP A 264 4.98 20.01 3.42
C TRP A 264 4.84 21.52 3.28
N ASN A 265 3.66 22.00 3.69
CA ASN A 265 3.23 23.37 3.50
C ASN A 265 2.73 23.97 4.80
N SER A 266 3.07 25.24 5.04
CA SER A 266 2.46 26.04 6.10
C SER A 266 1.11 26.61 5.65
N THR A 267 0.23 26.87 6.61
CA THR A 267 -1.07 27.51 6.36
C THR A 267 -1.52 28.31 7.58
N THR A 268 -2.37 29.29 7.39
CA THR A 268 -3.04 30.01 8.47
C THR A 268 -4.20 29.24 9.10
N ALA A 269 -4.67 28.18 8.43
CA ALA A 269 -5.69 27.30 8.97
C ALA A 269 -5.16 26.46 10.15
N ASN A 270 -6.05 26.11 11.07
CA ASN A 270 -5.70 25.22 12.18
C ASN A 270 -5.56 23.78 11.69
N ILE A 271 -4.33 23.30 11.62
CA ILE A 271 -4.02 21.94 11.25
C ILE A 271 -4.30 21.01 12.43
N THR A 272 -5.18 20.05 12.24
CA THR A 272 -5.64 19.09 13.23
C THR A 272 -5.24 17.65 12.85
N ASN A 273 -5.63 16.69 13.67
CA ASN A 273 -5.49 15.26 13.38
C ASN A 273 -6.66 14.68 12.56
N LYS A 274 -7.40 15.52 11.85
CA LYS A 274 -8.52 15.08 11.00
C LYS A 274 -8.08 14.99 9.54
N PHE A 275 -8.68 14.06 8.83
CA PHE A 275 -8.55 13.92 7.38
C PHE A 275 -9.91 13.65 6.73
N TYR A 276 -10.08 14.09 5.50
CA TYR A 276 -11.32 13.90 4.76
C TYR A 276 -11.48 12.48 4.23
N VAL A 277 -12.70 11.98 4.28
CA VAL A 277 -13.17 10.74 3.66
C VAL A 277 -14.45 10.97 2.85
N GLY A 278 -14.82 12.21 2.66
CA GLY A 278 -15.96 12.68 1.88
C GLY A 278 -15.95 14.20 1.81
N PRO A 279 -16.80 14.84 0.99
CA PRO A 279 -16.77 16.28 0.78
C PRO A 279 -16.92 17.12 2.06
N THR A 280 -17.65 16.59 3.04
CA THR A 280 -17.89 17.22 4.35
C THR A 280 -17.61 16.28 5.52
N THR A 281 -17.17 15.05 5.24
CA THR A 281 -16.98 14.02 6.25
C THR A 281 -15.51 13.87 6.56
N THR A 282 -15.14 13.98 7.83
CA THR A 282 -13.78 13.78 8.32
C THR A 282 -13.71 12.64 9.31
N ARG A 283 -12.53 12.02 9.44
CA ARG A 283 -12.17 11.08 10.49
C ARG A 283 -11.01 11.61 11.31
N THR A 284 -10.94 11.18 12.56
CA THR A 284 -9.81 11.50 13.44
C THR A 284 -8.75 10.43 13.28
N LEU A 285 -7.53 10.84 12.95
CA LEU A 285 -6.38 9.95 12.84
C LEU A 285 -6.00 9.42 14.23
N THR A 286 -5.86 8.10 14.36
CA THR A 286 -5.58 7.44 15.64
C THR A 286 -4.26 6.67 15.65
N GLY A 287 -3.63 6.49 14.50
CA GLY A 287 -2.39 5.75 14.39
C GLY A 287 -1.83 5.74 12.97
N ARG A 288 -0.72 5.05 12.79
CA ARG A 288 -0.13 4.81 11.47
C ARG A 288 0.21 3.34 11.28
N ARG A 289 0.21 2.89 10.03
CA ARG A 289 0.76 1.61 9.60
C ARG A 289 2.10 1.85 8.92
N THR A 290 3.13 1.16 9.36
CA THR A 290 4.46 1.21 8.75
C THR A 290 4.51 0.36 7.48
N LEU A 291 5.52 0.59 6.65
CA LEU A 291 5.79 -0.26 5.49
C LEU A 291 6.01 -1.72 5.91
N SER A 292 6.71 -1.92 7.02
CA SER A 292 6.98 -3.26 7.56
C SER A 292 5.74 -3.97 8.11
N ALA A 293 4.71 -3.23 8.52
CA ALA A 293 3.43 -3.78 8.97
C ALA A 293 2.39 -3.94 7.86
N THR A 294 2.62 -3.35 6.68
CA THR A 294 1.76 -3.49 5.51
C THR A 294 1.93 -4.87 4.88
N ARG A 295 0.83 -5.48 4.45
CA ARG A 295 0.82 -6.83 3.86
C ARG A 295 0.16 -6.84 2.49
N VAL A 296 0.65 -7.69 1.60
CA VAL A 296 -0.08 -8.04 0.38
C VAL A 296 -1.44 -8.61 0.78
N GLY A 297 -2.50 -8.12 0.15
CA GLY A 297 -3.87 -8.45 0.50
C GLY A 297 -4.55 -7.46 1.46
N ASP A 298 -3.83 -6.51 2.06
CA ASP A 298 -4.46 -5.48 2.89
C ASP A 298 -5.45 -4.64 2.10
N SER A 299 -6.56 -4.29 2.73
CA SER A 299 -7.49 -3.30 2.22
C SER A 299 -7.05 -1.91 2.63
N VAL A 300 -6.81 -1.04 1.66
CA VAL A 300 -6.48 0.37 1.88
C VAL A 300 -7.46 1.25 1.12
N CYS A 301 -7.84 2.37 1.73
CA CYS A 301 -8.71 3.36 1.12
C CYS A 301 -7.96 4.68 0.95
N HIS A 302 -8.40 5.49 0.02
CA HIS A 302 -7.93 6.87 -0.14
C HIS A 302 -9.10 7.83 -0.29
N TYR A 303 -8.83 9.09 -0.10
CA TYR A 303 -9.73 10.18 -0.47
C TYR A 303 -8.97 11.17 -1.34
N GLY A 304 -9.46 11.40 -2.54
CA GLY A 304 -8.82 12.25 -3.53
C GLY A 304 -9.81 13.15 -4.24
N ASN A 305 -9.29 14.19 -4.84
CA ASN A 305 -10.09 15.22 -5.50
C ASN A 305 -10.79 14.71 -6.76
N ALA A 306 -10.13 13.87 -7.56
CA ALA A 306 -10.70 13.34 -8.79
C ALA A 306 -11.72 12.23 -8.54
N THR A 307 -11.43 11.33 -7.62
CA THR A 307 -12.20 10.10 -7.48
C THR A 307 -12.98 9.99 -6.18
N GLY A 308 -12.80 10.95 -5.26
CA GLY A 308 -13.43 10.91 -3.95
C GLY A 308 -12.90 9.75 -3.10
N TYR A 309 -13.78 9.13 -2.32
CA TYR A 309 -13.47 7.95 -1.51
C TYR A 309 -13.42 6.69 -2.36
N SER A 310 -12.33 5.97 -2.31
CA SER A 310 -12.16 4.69 -2.97
C SER A 310 -11.25 3.76 -2.19
N CYS A 311 -11.43 2.45 -2.37
CA CYS A 311 -10.62 1.42 -1.74
C CYS A 311 -10.00 0.48 -2.78
N GLY A 312 -8.91 -0.15 -2.40
CA GLY A 312 -8.21 -1.15 -3.19
C GLY A 312 -7.50 -2.17 -2.31
N THR A 313 -6.87 -3.14 -2.94
CA THR A 313 -6.12 -4.20 -2.27
C THR A 313 -4.63 -4.05 -2.55
N VAL A 314 -3.81 -4.06 -1.51
CA VAL A 314 -2.34 -4.05 -1.65
C VAL A 314 -1.90 -5.30 -2.41
N ARG A 315 -1.19 -5.12 -3.51
CA ARG A 315 -0.62 -6.21 -4.33
C ARG A 315 0.90 -6.27 -4.29
N GLY A 316 1.55 -5.23 -3.77
CA GLY A 316 3.00 -5.20 -3.61
C GLY A 316 3.45 -4.26 -2.50
N VAL A 317 4.44 -4.67 -1.72
CA VAL A 317 4.99 -3.90 -0.58
C VAL A 317 6.49 -3.76 -0.74
N GLY A 318 6.98 -2.53 -0.71
CA GLY A 318 8.39 -2.23 -0.96
C GLY A 318 8.76 -2.52 -2.42
N VAL A 319 7.91 -2.10 -3.36
CA VAL A 319 8.18 -2.23 -4.79
C VAL A 319 9.08 -1.10 -5.27
N ILE A 320 9.78 -1.35 -6.37
CA ILE A 320 10.53 -0.33 -7.10
C ILE A 320 9.62 0.20 -8.21
N VAL A 321 9.47 1.52 -8.25
CA VAL A 321 8.93 2.24 -9.40
C VAL A 321 10.10 2.99 -10.04
N PRO A 322 10.53 2.63 -11.26
CA PRO A 322 11.62 3.32 -11.92
C PRO A 322 11.25 4.75 -12.30
N GLU A 323 12.19 5.65 -12.14
CA GLU A 323 12.20 6.96 -12.77
C GLU A 323 13.05 6.91 -14.04
N TYR A 324 12.83 7.82 -14.96
CA TYR A 324 13.62 7.91 -16.17
C TYR A 324 14.33 9.26 -16.25
N ASP A 325 15.64 9.24 -16.39
CA ASP A 325 16.45 10.45 -16.58
C ASP A 325 15.91 11.22 -17.81
N PRO A 326 15.51 12.49 -17.65
CA PRO A 326 14.89 13.25 -18.73
C PRO A 326 15.84 13.53 -19.90
N ASN A 327 17.16 13.49 -19.69
CA ASN A 327 18.15 13.79 -20.72
C ASN A 327 18.59 12.54 -21.48
N THR A 328 18.72 11.42 -20.79
CA THR A 328 19.27 10.18 -21.37
C THR A 328 18.21 9.12 -21.63
N GLY A 329 17.04 9.23 -20.99
CA GLY A 329 16.00 8.19 -20.98
C GLY A 329 16.40 6.94 -20.19
N ALA A 330 17.55 6.96 -19.50
CA ALA A 330 18.02 5.83 -18.72
C ALA A 330 17.16 5.61 -17.46
N PRO A 331 16.84 4.36 -17.09
CA PRO A 331 16.08 4.08 -15.90
C PRO A 331 16.92 4.30 -14.64
N LEU A 332 16.36 5.07 -13.70
CA LEU A 332 16.85 5.25 -12.35
C LEU A 332 16.00 4.40 -11.42
N PHE A 333 16.63 3.76 -10.43
CA PHE A 333 15.96 2.91 -9.47
C PHE A 333 16.11 3.51 -8.06
N PRO A 334 15.24 4.47 -7.68
CA PRO A 334 15.42 5.27 -6.46
C PRO A 334 15.26 4.48 -5.16
N GLY A 335 14.74 3.25 -5.20
CA GLY A 335 14.62 2.39 -4.03
C GLY A 335 13.32 1.57 -4.01
N SER A 336 13.27 0.58 -3.13
CA SER A 336 12.13 -0.33 -2.96
C SER A 336 11.28 0.08 -1.76
N PHE A 337 10.51 1.15 -1.87
CA PHE A 337 9.68 1.64 -0.76
C PHE A 337 8.20 1.81 -1.10
N TRP A 338 7.82 1.83 -2.36
CA TRP A 338 6.44 2.04 -2.78
C TRP A 338 5.51 0.92 -2.35
N VAL A 339 4.28 1.26 -2.05
CA VAL A 339 3.19 0.29 -1.90
C VAL A 339 2.29 0.37 -3.12
N ASP A 340 2.13 -0.75 -3.78
CA ASP A 340 1.36 -0.94 -5.01
C ASP A 340 -0.04 -1.46 -4.67
N VAL A 341 -1.08 -0.72 -5.09
CA VAL A 341 -2.48 -1.02 -4.80
C VAL A 341 -3.23 -1.34 -6.07
N ASN A 342 -3.93 -2.47 -6.07
CA ASN A 342 -4.85 -2.86 -7.13
C ASN A 342 -6.22 -2.20 -6.91
N THR A 343 -6.62 -1.37 -7.85
CA THR A 343 -7.94 -0.73 -7.90
C THR A 343 -8.22 -0.26 -9.32
N SER A 344 -9.47 -0.07 -9.66
CA SER A 344 -9.90 0.58 -10.91
C SER A 344 -10.22 2.07 -10.73
N THR A 345 -9.96 2.61 -9.53
CA THR A 345 -10.36 3.97 -9.17
C THR A 345 -9.15 4.75 -8.66
N CYS A 346 -8.56 5.55 -9.53
CA CYS A 346 -7.60 6.60 -9.25
C CYS A 346 -7.62 7.59 -10.41
N GLY A 347 -7.33 8.84 -10.16
CA GLY A 347 -7.39 9.88 -11.18
C GLY A 347 -6.37 10.98 -10.96
N GLY A 348 -6.16 11.79 -11.97
CA GLY A 348 -5.41 13.03 -11.86
C GLY A 348 -6.00 13.89 -10.73
N SER A 349 -5.16 14.60 -9.98
CA SER A 349 -5.50 15.37 -8.78
C SER A 349 -5.81 14.59 -7.48
N ASP A 350 -5.78 13.26 -7.47
CA ASP A 350 -5.76 12.48 -6.22
C ASP A 350 -4.39 12.52 -5.52
N SER A 351 -3.33 12.93 -6.23
CA SER A 351 -1.97 13.06 -5.67
C SER A 351 -1.96 13.90 -4.40
N GLY A 352 -1.20 13.43 -3.41
CA GLY A 352 -1.11 14.03 -2.09
C GLY A 352 -2.20 13.57 -1.13
N GLY A 353 -3.25 12.94 -1.61
CA GLY A 353 -4.39 12.50 -0.81
C GLY A 353 -4.04 11.48 0.26
N PRO A 354 -4.80 11.44 1.37
CA PRO A 354 -4.57 10.52 2.47
C PRO A 354 -4.90 9.09 2.04
N VAL A 355 -3.95 8.16 2.27
CA VAL A 355 -4.18 6.72 2.18
C VAL A 355 -4.25 6.16 3.60
N PHE A 356 -5.28 5.40 3.89
CA PHE A 356 -5.58 4.92 5.24
C PHE A 356 -6.16 3.50 5.22
N THR A 357 -6.11 2.84 6.36
CA THR A 357 -6.67 1.50 6.59
C THR A 357 -7.35 1.44 7.94
N ALA A 358 -8.10 0.39 8.21
CA ALA A 358 -8.77 0.15 9.51
C ALA A 358 -9.45 1.42 10.06
N LEU A 359 -10.16 2.15 9.21
CA LEU A 359 -10.93 3.38 9.47
C LEU A 359 -10.08 4.64 9.69
N THR A 360 -9.08 4.61 10.57
CA THR A 360 -8.42 5.81 11.12
C THR A 360 -6.89 5.70 11.21
N ILE A 361 -6.32 4.68 10.58
CA ILE A 361 -4.89 4.41 10.60
C ILE A 361 -4.27 4.91 9.29
N ALA A 362 -3.36 5.88 9.34
CA ALA A 362 -2.64 6.35 8.17
C ALA A 362 -1.77 5.23 7.58
N SER A 363 -1.85 5.03 6.28
CA SER A 363 -0.96 4.13 5.53
C SER A 363 0.07 4.90 4.72
N GLY A 364 -0.26 6.09 4.20
CA GLY A 364 0.66 6.90 3.42
C GLY A 364 0.00 8.05 2.66
N ILE A 365 0.74 8.59 1.69
CA ILE A 365 0.32 9.69 0.80
C ILE A 365 0.23 9.14 -0.61
N LEU A 366 -0.93 9.29 -1.26
CA LEU A 366 -1.13 8.86 -2.64
C LEU A 366 -0.24 9.69 -3.58
N SER A 367 0.41 9.02 -4.52
CA SER A 367 1.40 9.68 -5.37
C SER A 367 1.22 9.37 -6.85
N LEU A 368 1.30 8.12 -7.26
CA LEU A 368 1.37 7.74 -8.67
C LEU A 368 0.20 6.85 -9.06
N GLY A 369 -0.24 6.93 -10.32
CA GLY A 369 -1.23 6.04 -10.90
C GLY A 369 -0.64 5.12 -11.97
N ALA A 370 -1.11 3.89 -12.04
CA ALA A 370 -0.96 3.01 -13.20
C ALA A 370 -2.14 3.30 -14.14
N ILE A 371 -1.89 4.05 -15.19
CA ILE A 371 -2.92 4.56 -16.10
C ILE A 371 -2.79 3.91 -17.47
N ASP A 372 -3.87 3.33 -17.97
CA ASP A 372 -3.96 2.80 -19.34
C ASP A 372 -3.75 3.93 -20.34
N ASP A 373 -2.77 3.76 -21.23
CA ASP A 373 -2.36 4.83 -22.13
C ASP A 373 -3.35 5.10 -23.27
N VAL A 374 -4.29 4.18 -23.51
CA VAL A 374 -5.30 4.30 -24.58
C VAL A 374 -6.63 4.80 -24.03
N THR A 375 -7.07 4.20 -22.93
CA THR A 375 -8.38 4.48 -22.36
C THR A 375 -8.36 5.52 -21.24
N GLY A 376 -7.19 5.81 -20.66
CA GLY A 376 -7.06 6.62 -19.46
C GLY A 376 -7.53 5.93 -18.17
N ALA A 377 -7.90 4.65 -18.24
CA ALA A 377 -8.43 3.91 -17.11
C ALA A 377 -7.36 3.64 -16.05
N CYS A 378 -7.73 3.79 -14.78
CA CYS A 378 -6.90 3.39 -13.65
C CYS A 378 -6.75 1.86 -13.59
N GLN A 379 -5.52 1.40 -13.40
CA GLN A 379 -5.14 0.00 -13.20
C GLN A 379 -4.50 -0.23 -11.83
N GLY A 380 -4.51 0.78 -11.00
CA GLY A 380 -3.93 0.81 -9.67
C GLY A 380 -3.22 2.10 -9.35
N TYR A 381 -2.80 2.25 -8.09
CA TYR A 381 -2.01 3.40 -7.67
C TYR A 381 -0.85 2.98 -6.75
N TYR A 382 0.09 3.90 -6.57
CA TYR A 382 1.20 3.76 -5.65
C TYR A 382 1.16 4.88 -4.62
N TYR A 383 1.47 4.54 -3.39
CA TYR A 383 1.57 5.53 -2.33
C TYR A 383 2.92 5.50 -1.61
N VAL A 384 3.32 6.65 -1.11
CA VAL A 384 4.49 6.83 -0.24
C VAL A 384 4.08 6.40 1.16
N PRO A 385 4.75 5.40 1.78
CA PRO A 385 4.38 4.90 3.11
C PRO A 385 4.69 5.92 4.20
N THR A 386 4.02 5.78 5.34
CA THR A 386 4.16 6.66 6.50
C THR A 386 5.60 6.76 7.03
N ASP A 387 6.42 5.74 6.80
CA ASP A 387 7.83 5.69 7.21
C ASP A 387 8.61 6.87 6.63
N LYS A 388 8.30 7.25 5.38
CA LYS A 388 8.96 8.37 4.70
C LYS A 388 8.70 9.73 5.35
N ILE A 389 7.57 9.89 6.02
CA ILE A 389 7.29 11.08 6.85
C ILE A 389 8.20 11.11 8.08
N TYR A 390 8.34 9.96 8.76
CA TYR A 390 9.13 9.85 9.99
C TYR A 390 10.64 9.87 9.73
N GLU A 391 11.12 9.26 8.65
CA GLU A 391 12.52 9.32 8.23
C GLU A 391 12.99 10.75 7.98
N ASN A 392 12.08 11.68 7.69
CA ASN A 392 12.36 13.09 7.43
C ASN A 392 12.09 14.00 8.64
N GLY A 393 12.03 13.44 9.83
CA GLY A 393 11.91 14.19 11.08
C GLY A 393 10.52 14.73 11.40
N PHE A 394 9.48 14.23 10.71
CA PHE A 394 8.10 14.57 10.99
C PHE A 394 7.38 13.43 11.72
N SER A 395 6.28 13.77 12.36
CA SER A 395 5.32 12.82 12.92
C SER A 395 3.90 13.28 12.63
N PHE A 396 2.95 12.36 12.65
CA PHE A 396 1.54 12.74 12.56
C PHE A 396 1.07 13.50 13.79
N ILE A 397 0.02 14.29 13.63
CA ILE A 397 -0.74 14.90 14.72
C ILE A 397 -1.80 13.87 15.13
N TYR A 398 -1.78 13.46 16.40
CA TYR A 398 -2.77 12.58 17.01
C TYR A 398 -3.60 13.34 18.04
#